data_92be82e1ab36e3cac38e36fb686c5119
#
_entry.id   92be82e1ab36e3cac38e36fb686c5119
#
_cell.length_a   1.000
_cell.length_b   1.000
_cell.length_c   1.000
_cell.angle_alpha   90.00
_cell.angle_beta   90.00
_cell.angle_gamma   90.00
#
_symmetry.space_group_name_H-M   'P 1'
#
loop_
_entity.id
_entity.type
_entity.pdbx_description
1 polymer ?
#
loop_
_entity_poly.entity_id
_entity_poly.type
_entity_poly.pdbx_seq_one_letter_code
_entity_poly.pdbx_strand_id
1 'polypeptide(L)'
;ITVSELTRRTVIEKYHQDPAKVTTVHNAVTPLSPAILALPDKRGVKDKVVTFLGRITMQKGCEYFVEAAAKVLERTQGVRFIMAGSGDMMDAMIRLAAQRNIADRFHFTGFMKGQQVYEVFKASDVYVMPSVSEPFGISPLEAMQCGVPSIISYQSGCAEILDYAIKVDYWDIDAMADAIYALITYPEMHAF
;
A
#
# COMPACT_ATOMS: atom_id res chain seq x y z
N ILE A 1 -14.53 18.85 10.67
CA ILE A 1 -13.17 18.64 10.11
C ILE A 1 -13.18 17.32 9.37
N THR A 2 -12.54 17.29 8.19
CA THR A 2 -12.30 16.09 7.39
C THR A 2 -10.79 15.90 7.19
N VAL A 3 -10.38 14.66 6.93
CA VAL A 3 -8.96 14.30 6.82
C VAL A 3 -8.40 14.44 5.40
N SER A 4 -9.25 14.75 4.41
CA SER A 4 -8.89 14.96 3.01
C SER A 4 -9.96 15.79 2.28
N GLU A 5 -9.61 16.39 1.15
CA GLU A 5 -10.57 17.03 0.26
C GLU A 5 -11.52 16.00 -0.37
N LEU A 6 -11.06 14.79 -0.61
CA LEU A 6 -11.91 13.67 -1.03
C LEU A 6 -13.05 13.43 -0.03
N THR A 7 -12.72 13.35 1.26
CA THR A 7 -13.73 13.19 2.33
C THR A 7 -14.58 14.45 2.47
N ARG A 8 -13.98 15.64 2.34
CA ARG A 8 -14.71 16.92 2.41
C ARG A 8 -15.80 16.98 1.32
N ARG A 9 -15.44 16.69 0.08
CA ARG A 9 -16.40 16.63 -1.04
C ARG A 9 -17.53 15.64 -0.74
N THR A 10 -17.21 14.45 -0.26
CA THR A 10 -18.20 13.43 0.12
C THR A 10 -19.17 13.95 1.18
N VAL A 11 -18.68 14.64 2.20
CA VAL A 11 -19.51 15.21 3.29
C VAL A 11 -20.43 16.32 2.75
N ILE A 12 -19.93 17.19 1.89
CA ILE A 12 -20.73 18.28 1.29
C ILE A 12 -21.79 17.71 0.35
N GLU A 13 -21.39 16.84 -0.57
CA GLU A 13 -22.27 16.37 -1.64
C GLU A 13 -23.31 15.34 -1.15
N LYS A 14 -22.85 14.32 -0.39
CA LYS A 14 -23.75 13.24 0.04
C LYS A 14 -24.56 13.55 1.28
N TYR A 15 -23.99 14.35 2.18
CA TYR A 15 -24.67 14.72 3.44
C TYR A 15 -25.17 16.16 3.44
N HIS A 16 -25.09 16.86 2.30
CA HIS A 16 -25.60 18.20 2.09
C HIS A 16 -25.16 19.21 3.16
N GLN A 17 -23.89 19.07 3.60
CA GLN A 17 -23.34 19.99 4.60
C GLN A 17 -22.93 21.32 3.96
N ASP A 18 -23.09 22.41 4.70
CA ASP A 18 -22.63 23.74 4.30
C ASP A 18 -21.09 23.72 4.11
N PRO A 19 -20.56 24.03 2.90
CA PRO A 19 -19.13 24.04 2.63
C PRO A 19 -18.32 24.93 3.57
N ALA A 20 -18.91 26.02 4.07
CA ALA A 20 -18.27 26.94 5.01
C ALA A 20 -18.03 26.33 6.39
N LYS A 21 -18.73 25.25 6.72
CA LYS A 21 -18.60 24.55 8.02
C LYS A 21 -17.67 23.33 7.97
N VAL A 22 -17.17 22.97 6.78
CA VAL A 22 -16.34 21.78 6.61
C VAL A 22 -14.94 22.21 6.18
N THR A 23 -13.96 21.94 7.06
CA THR A 23 -12.55 22.25 6.85
C THR A 23 -11.74 20.97 6.75
N THR A 24 -10.83 20.90 5.78
CA THR A 24 -9.87 19.80 5.66
C THR A 24 -8.64 20.06 6.52
N VAL A 25 -8.25 19.05 7.30
CA VAL A 25 -6.98 18.99 8.02
C VAL A 25 -6.38 17.62 7.76
N HIS A 26 -5.34 17.55 6.95
CA HIS A 26 -4.70 16.31 6.61
C HIS A 26 -4.05 15.64 7.83
N ASN A 27 -4.07 14.31 7.88
CA ASN A 27 -3.32 13.56 8.87
C ASN A 27 -1.81 13.71 8.63
N ALA A 28 -1.05 13.54 9.70
CA ALA A 28 0.40 13.50 9.67
C ALA A 28 0.91 12.19 10.29
N VAL A 29 2.17 11.89 10.06
CA VAL A 29 2.89 10.79 10.71
C VAL A 29 3.93 11.33 11.66
N THR A 30 4.17 10.63 12.75
CA THR A 30 5.25 10.94 13.67
C THR A 30 6.58 10.59 13.01
N PRO A 31 7.62 11.45 13.12
CA PRO A 31 8.95 11.11 12.64
C PRO A 31 9.46 9.80 13.25
N LEU A 32 10.21 9.03 12.45
CA LEU A 32 10.75 7.75 12.91
C LEU A 32 11.68 7.94 14.12
N SER A 33 11.51 7.10 15.13
CA SER A 33 12.42 7.08 16.27
C SER A 33 13.81 6.57 15.87
N PRO A 34 14.89 6.94 16.62
CA PRO A 34 16.22 6.39 16.37
C PRO A 34 16.27 4.86 16.38
N ALA A 35 15.44 4.22 17.20
CA ALA A 35 15.35 2.75 17.27
C ALA A 35 14.82 2.16 15.97
N ILE A 36 13.84 2.80 15.33
CA ILE A 36 13.29 2.35 14.04
C ILE A 36 14.29 2.64 12.91
N LEU A 37 14.94 3.80 12.93
CA LEU A 37 15.99 4.13 11.95
C LEU A 37 17.16 3.15 11.98
N ALA A 38 17.48 2.59 13.14
CA ALA A 38 18.53 1.59 13.33
C ALA A 38 18.11 0.17 12.92
N LEU A 39 16.85 -0.06 12.59
CA LEU A 39 16.41 -1.37 12.09
C LEU A 39 17.15 -1.70 10.80
N PRO A 40 17.66 -2.93 10.66
CA PRO A 40 18.31 -3.35 9.42
C PRO A 40 17.28 -3.36 8.29
N ASP A 41 17.70 -2.84 7.16
CA ASP A 41 17.04 -3.11 5.89
C ASP A 41 17.10 -4.61 5.61
N LYS A 42 16.59 -5.11 4.53
CA LYS A 42 16.49 -6.53 4.19
C LYS A 42 17.50 -7.48 4.86
N ARG A 43 17.00 -8.46 5.61
CA ARG A 43 17.83 -9.53 6.21
C ARG A 43 17.98 -10.71 5.23
N GLY A 44 18.95 -10.61 4.32
CA GLY A 44 19.38 -11.78 3.51
C GLY A 44 18.38 -12.26 2.44
N VAL A 45 17.29 -11.55 2.21
CA VAL A 45 16.35 -11.85 1.14
C VAL A 45 16.89 -11.31 -0.17
N LYS A 46 17.18 -12.19 -1.14
CA LYS A 46 17.67 -11.81 -2.47
C LYS A 46 16.55 -11.30 -3.38
N ASP A 47 15.34 -11.87 -3.22
CA ASP A 47 14.18 -11.47 -4.01
C ASP A 47 13.75 -10.05 -3.67
N LYS A 48 13.14 -9.38 -4.63
CA LYS A 48 12.45 -8.11 -4.39
C LYS A 48 11.19 -8.37 -3.56
N VAL A 49 10.86 -7.46 -2.66
CA VAL A 49 9.72 -7.60 -1.74
C VAL A 49 8.71 -6.49 -2.02
N VAL A 50 7.51 -6.88 -2.39
CA VAL A 50 6.36 -5.98 -2.61
C VAL A 50 5.35 -6.21 -1.49
N THR A 51 4.97 -5.15 -0.80
CA THR A 51 4.16 -5.24 0.42
C THR A 51 2.82 -4.52 0.30
N PHE A 52 1.77 -5.22 0.70
CA PHE A 52 0.49 -4.65 1.11
C PHE A 52 0.41 -4.69 2.64
N LEU A 53 0.00 -3.60 3.27
CA LEU A 53 -0.20 -3.54 4.72
C LEU A 53 -1.52 -2.84 5.05
N GLY A 54 -2.39 -3.53 5.77
CA GLY A 54 -3.68 -2.99 6.18
C GLY A 54 -4.68 -4.07 6.58
N ARG A 55 -5.92 -3.66 6.82
CA ARG A 55 -7.03 -4.63 7.00
C ARG A 55 -7.27 -5.39 5.71
N ILE A 56 -7.40 -6.71 5.79
CA ILE A 56 -7.67 -7.55 4.63
C ILE A 56 -9.18 -7.58 4.38
N THR A 57 -9.68 -6.53 3.73
CA THR A 57 -11.11 -6.28 3.48
C THR A 57 -11.31 -5.75 2.06
N MET A 58 -12.53 -5.83 1.52
CA MET A 58 -12.88 -5.28 0.21
C MET A 58 -12.48 -3.79 0.07
N GLN A 59 -12.72 -2.99 1.12
CA GLN A 59 -12.39 -1.56 1.12
C GLN A 59 -10.91 -1.29 0.82
N LYS A 60 -10.02 -2.19 1.26
CA LYS A 60 -8.56 -2.05 1.09
C LYS A 60 -8.05 -2.62 -0.23
N GLY A 61 -8.91 -3.23 -1.05
CA GLY A 61 -8.56 -3.68 -2.39
C GLY A 61 -7.54 -4.82 -2.42
N CYS A 62 -7.54 -5.69 -1.39
CA CYS A 62 -6.56 -6.77 -1.27
C CYS A 62 -6.58 -7.74 -2.46
N GLU A 63 -7.73 -7.95 -3.11
CA GLU A 63 -7.85 -8.79 -4.30
C GLU A 63 -7.09 -8.20 -5.50
N TYR A 64 -7.15 -6.87 -5.70
CA TYR A 64 -6.42 -6.21 -6.79
C TYR A 64 -4.90 -6.33 -6.61
N PHE A 65 -4.43 -6.34 -5.36
CA PHE A 65 -3.02 -6.60 -5.07
C PHE A 65 -2.60 -8.02 -5.47
N VAL A 66 -3.43 -9.04 -5.18
CA VAL A 66 -3.13 -10.42 -5.58
C VAL A 66 -3.15 -10.58 -7.10
N GLU A 67 -4.11 -9.96 -7.77
CA GLU A 67 -4.19 -10.01 -9.25
C GLU A 67 -3.01 -9.29 -9.91
N ALA A 68 -2.61 -8.12 -9.39
CA ALA A 68 -1.42 -7.42 -9.87
C ALA A 68 -0.15 -8.24 -9.65
N ALA A 69 -0.04 -8.91 -8.49
CA ALA A 69 1.08 -9.82 -8.20
C ALA A 69 1.18 -10.96 -9.21
N ALA A 70 0.04 -11.56 -9.62
CA ALA A 70 0.02 -12.59 -10.63
C ALA A 70 0.62 -12.09 -11.96
N LYS A 71 0.21 -10.90 -12.42
CA LYS A 71 0.74 -10.27 -13.64
C LYS A 71 2.24 -9.92 -13.55
N VAL A 72 2.71 -9.48 -12.39
CA VAL A 72 4.14 -9.24 -12.16
C VAL A 72 4.93 -10.55 -12.28
N LEU A 73 4.42 -11.64 -11.71
CA LEU A 73 5.08 -12.95 -11.73
C LEU A 73 5.09 -13.63 -13.11
N GLU A 74 4.24 -13.22 -14.04
CA GLU A 74 4.35 -13.59 -15.46
C GLU A 74 5.62 -13.02 -16.12
N ARG A 75 6.12 -11.89 -15.60
CA ARG A 75 7.26 -11.13 -16.19
C ARG A 75 8.57 -11.38 -15.45
N THR A 76 8.54 -11.69 -14.14
CA THR A 76 9.74 -11.91 -13.32
C THR A 76 9.48 -12.89 -12.18
N GLN A 77 10.49 -13.70 -11.86
CA GLN A 77 10.42 -14.69 -10.77
C GLN A 77 11.15 -14.26 -9.49
N GLY A 78 11.98 -13.22 -9.56
CA GLY A 78 12.79 -12.74 -8.44
C GLY A 78 12.03 -11.79 -7.49
N VAL A 79 10.72 -12.02 -7.26
CA VAL A 79 9.89 -11.17 -6.41
C VAL A 79 9.03 -12.00 -5.45
N ARG A 80 8.84 -11.50 -4.25
CA ARG A 80 7.93 -12.02 -3.23
C ARG A 80 6.95 -10.95 -2.81
N PHE A 81 5.78 -11.38 -2.36
CA PHE A 81 4.71 -10.51 -1.93
C PHE A 81 4.40 -10.74 -0.46
N ILE A 82 4.28 -9.65 0.30
CA ILE A 82 3.83 -9.69 1.70
C ILE A 82 2.43 -9.10 1.76
N MET A 83 1.50 -9.85 2.34
CA MET A 83 0.19 -9.35 2.72
C MET A 83 0.13 -9.28 4.24
N ALA A 84 0.39 -8.09 4.78
CA ALA A 84 0.47 -7.85 6.21
C ALA A 84 -0.85 -7.28 6.74
N GLY A 85 -1.44 -7.98 7.70
CA GLY A 85 -2.69 -7.59 8.32
C GLY A 85 -3.63 -8.76 8.57
N SER A 86 -4.83 -8.43 8.99
CA SER A 86 -5.92 -9.40 9.21
C SER A 86 -7.25 -8.81 8.72
N GLY A 87 -8.23 -9.66 8.46
CA GLY A 87 -9.55 -9.25 8.02
C GLY A 87 -10.37 -10.44 7.51
N ASP A 88 -11.61 -10.14 7.19
CA ASP A 88 -12.61 -11.11 6.74
C ASP A 88 -12.30 -11.74 5.36
N MET A 89 -11.46 -11.09 4.56
CA MET A 89 -11.05 -11.62 3.26
C MET A 89 -9.74 -12.42 3.28
N MET A 90 -9.07 -12.63 4.43
CA MET A 90 -7.79 -13.32 4.50
C MET A 90 -7.82 -14.69 3.81
N ASP A 91 -8.79 -15.55 4.19
CA ASP A 91 -8.92 -16.89 3.59
C ASP A 91 -9.23 -16.84 2.09
N ALA A 92 -9.98 -15.82 1.65
CA ALA A 92 -10.25 -15.61 0.24
C ALA A 92 -8.98 -15.24 -0.52
N MET A 93 -8.11 -14.40 0.04
CA MET A 93 -6.84 -14.01 -0.59
C MET A 93 -5.84 -15.18 -0.67
N ILE A 94 -5.78 -16.02 0.35
CA ILE A 94 -4.97 -17.25 0.32
C ILE A 94 -5.46 -18.16 -0.80
N ARG A 95 -6.78 -18.37 -0.91
CA ARG A 95 -7.37 -19.18 -2.00
C ARG A 95 -7.12 -18.56 -3.38
N LEU A 96 -7.25 -17.24 -3.50
CA LEU A 96 -7.00 -16.55 -4.77
C LEU A 96 -5.54 -16.71 -5.21
N ALA A 97 -4.58 -16.52 -4.29
CA ALA A 97 -3.16 -16.76 -4.58
C ALA A 97 -2.89 -18.21 -5.03
N ALA A 98 -3.55 -19.19 -4.40
CA ALA A 98 -3.45 -20.58 -4.81
C ALA A 98 -4.07 -20.84 -6.20
N GLN A 99 -5.24 -20.25 -6.50
CA GLN A 99 -5.89 -20.35 -7.81
C GLN A 99 -5.05 -19.72 -8.94
N ARG A 100 -4.29 -18.67 -8.62
CA ARG A 100 -3.34 -18.04 -9.56
C ARG A 100 -2.00 -18.76 -9.62
N ASN A 101 -1.79 -19.85 -8.87
CA ASN A 101 -0.53 -20.61 -8.76
C ASN A 101 0.66 -19.77 -8.30
N ILE A 102 0.44 -18.82 -7.39
CA ILE A 102 1.45 -17.91 -6.84
C ILE A 102 1.55 -17.94 -5.30
N ALA A 103 0.88 -18.89 -4.65
CA ALA A 103 0.85 -18.96 -3.19
C ALA A 103 2.25 -19.12 -2.54
N ASP A 104 3.18 -19.78 -3.24
CA ASP A 104 4.58 -19.94 -2.80
C ASP A 104 5.38 -18.63 -2.84
N ARG A 105 4.87 -17.63 -3.52
CA ARG A 105 5.44 -16.26 -3.61
C ARG A 105 4.82 -15.29 -2.61
N PHE A 106 3.78 -15.70 -1.90
CA PHE A 106 3.10 -14.88 -0.90
C PHE A 106 3.50 -15.27 0.52
N HIS A 107 3.64 -14.23 1.36
CA HIS A 107 3.75 -14.37 2.81
C HIS A 107 2.61 -13.60 3.48
N PHE A 108 1.69 -14.32 4.12
CA PHE A 108 0.57 -13.77 4.88
C PHE A 108 0.98 -13.69 6.35
N THR A 109 1.18 -12.47 6.88
CA THR A 109 1.77 -12.30 8.21
C THR A 109 0.77 -12.37 9.36
N GLY A 110 -0.52 -12.16 9.08
CA GLY A 110 -1.49 -11.83 10.11
C GLY A 110 -1.35 -10.39 10.62
N PHE A 111 -2.03 -10.07 11.71
CA PHE A 111 -2.04 -8.73 12.29
C PHE A 111 -0.66 -8.33 12.83
N MET A 112 -0.24 -7.11 12.51
CA MET A 112 1.02 -6.53 12.97
C MET A 112 0.79 -5.20 13.68
N LYS A 113 1.66 -4.86 14.63
CA LYS A 113 1.61 -3.61 15.39
C LYS A 113 2.98 -3.09 15.81
N GLY A 114 3.04 -1.78 16.04
CA GLY A 114 4.24 -1.14 16.56
C GLY A 114 5.45 -1.35 15.66
N GLN A 115 6.56 -1.78 16.25
CA GLN A 115 7.83 -1.98 15.55
C GLN A 115 7.74 -2.98 14.39
N GLN A 116 6.91 -4.02 14.48
CA GLN A 116 6.73 -5.02 13.42
C GLN A 116 6.30 -4.41 12.08
N VAL A 117 5.50 -3.34 12.11
CA VAL A 117 5.08 -2.61 10.90
C VAL A 117 6.30 -2.02 10.18
N TYR A 118 7.19 -1.40 10.94
CA TYR A 118 8.41 -0.79 10.38
C TYR A 118 9.43 -1.84 9.93
N GLU A 119 9.50 -2.98 10.60
CA GLU A 119 10.33 -4.12 10.16
C GLU A 119 9.88 -4.63 8.79
N VAL A 120 8.55 -4.69 8.54
CA VAL A 120 8.01 -5.05 7.23
C VAL A 120 8.33 -3.98 6.18
N PHE A 121 8.15 -2.70 6.49
CA PHE A 121 8.51 -1.63 5.55
C PHE A 121 10.02 -1.66 5.23
N LYS A 122 10.88 -1.79 6.24
CA LYS A 122 12.33 -1.89 6.05
C LYS A 122 12.77 -3.11 5.21
N ALA A 123 11.97 -4.17 5.20
CA ALA A 123 12.19 -5.33 4.35
C ALA A 123 11.64 -5.17 2.93
N SER A 124 10.86 -4.12 2.65
CA SER A 124 10.14 -3.93 1.40
C SER A 124 10.94 -3.11 0.39
N ASP A 125 10.79 -3.43 -0.90
CA ASP A 125 11.26 -2.59 -2.01
C ASP A 125 10.16 -1.70 -2.57
N VAL A 126 8.90 -2.13 -2.45
CA VAL A 126 7.72 -1.40 -2.93
C VAL A 126 6.57 -1.62 -1.96
N TYR A 127 5.85 -0.55 -1.65
CA TYR A 127 4.59 -0.61 -0.91
C TYR A 127 3.41 -0.33 -1.85
N VAL A 128 2.31 -1.08 -1.70
CA VAL A 128 1.11 -0.94 -2.53
C VAL A 128 -0.12 -0.78 -1.65
N MET A 129 -0.90 0.27 -1.87
CA MET A 129 -2.18 0.52 -1.22
C MET A 129 -3.29 0.71 -2.27
N PRO A 130 -3.91 -0.37 -2.76
CA PRO A 130 -4.91 -0.34 -3.81
C PRO A 130 -6.32 -0.14 -3.25
N SER A 131 -6.49 0.76 -2.29
CA SER A 131 -7.76 0.94 -1.59
C SER A 131 -8.87 1.42 -2.53
N VAL A 132 -10.02 0.75 -2.44
CA VAL A 132 -11.26 1.12 -3.17
C VAL A 132 -11.81 2.45 -2.65
N SER A 133 -11.66 2.69 -1.35
CA SER A 133 -12.07 3.93 -0.69
C SER A 133 -11.26 4.11 0.58
N GLU A 134 -10.43 5.14 0.61
CA GLU A 134 -9.57 5.45 1.74
C GLU A 134 -9.71 6.91 2.14
N PRO A 135 -10.27 7.22 3.30
CA PRO A 135 -10.45 8.60 3.75
C PRO A 135 -9.16 9.43 3.75
N PHE A 136 -8.03 8.80 4.12
CA PHE A 136 -6.71 9.40 4.03
C PHE A 136 -5.65 8.36 3.63
N GLY A 137 -5.28 7.43 4.53
CA GLY A 137 -4.22 6.45 4.33
C GLY A 137 -2.89 6.91 4.92
N ILE A 138 -2.59 6.49 6.15
CA ILE A 138 -1.34 6.84 6.84
C ILE A 138 -0.18 5.94 6.40
N SER A 139 -0.45 4.68 6.10
CA SER A 139 0.56 3.68 5.79
C SER A 139 1.49 4.00 4.62
N PRO A 140 1.07 4.69 3.52
CA PRO A 140 2.02 5.14 2.50
C PRO A 140 3.03 6.16 3.04
N LEU A 141 2.62 7.05 3.95
CA LEU A 141 3.53 8.01 4.57
C LEU A 141 4.56 7.30 5.46
N GLU A 142 4.12 6.29 6.21
CA GLU A 142 5.01 5.46 7.06
C GLU A 142 6.00 4.66 6.19
N ALA A 143 5.55 4.09 5.07
CA ALA A 143 6.40 3.39 4.12
C ALA A 143 7.46 4.33 3.52
N MET A 144 7.05 5.51 3.05
CA MET A 144 7.95 6.51 2.47
C MET A 144 8.96 7.05 3.50
N GLN A 145 8.59 7.20 4.78
CA GLN A 145 9.56 7.51 5.84
C GLN A 145 10.64 6.43 6.01
N CYS A 146 10.31 5.17 5.68
CA CYS A 146 11.27 4.05 5.66
C CYS A 146 12.07 3.98 4.35
N GLY A 147 11.90 4.93 3.42
CA GLY A 147 12.56 4.94 2.11
C GLY A 147 11.93 3.97 1.11
N VAL A 148 10.69 3.54 1.33
CA VAL A 148 9.99 2.60 0.45
C VAL A 148 9.06 3.35 -0.50
N PRO A 149 9.28 3.28 -1.83
CA PRO A 149 8.41 3.89 -2.82
C PRO A 149 7.01 3.29 -2.73
N SER A 150 6.00 4.13 -2.91
CA SER A 150 4.61 3.75 -2.71
C SER A 150 3.79 3.88 -3.98
N ILE A 151 2.97 2.85 -4.25
CA ILE A 151 1.92 2.86 -5.26
C ILE A 151 0.59 2.94 -4.52
N ILE A 152 -0.22 3.94 -4.82
CA ILE A 152 -1.48 4.20 -4.13
C ILE A 152 -2.63 4.36 -5.12
N SER A 153 -3.86 4.09 -4.67
CA SER A 153 -5.02 4.38 -5.49
C SER A 153 -5.35 5.88 -5.50
N TYR A 154 -5.86 6.38 -6.62
CA TYR A 154 -6.44 7.72 -6.71
C TYR A 154 -7.61 7.93 -5.73
N GLN A 155 -8.26 6.84 -5.31
CA GLN A 155 -9.40 6.84 -4.37
C GLN A 155 -8.98 6.93 -2.90
N SER A 156 -7.76 7.40 -2.66
CA SER A 156 -7.17 7.60 -1.33
C SER A 156 -6.94 9.08 -1.06
N GLY A 157 -7.33 9.57 0.11
CA GLY A 157 -7.15 10.97 0.48
C GLY A 157 -5.69 11.42 0.54
N CYS A 158 -4.74 10.52 0.86
CA CYS A 158 -3.31 10.84 0.82
C CYS A 158 -2.78 11.10 -0.61
N ALA A 159 -3.51 10.68 -1.66
CA ALA A 159 -3.14 10.98 -3.04
C ALA A 159 -3.11 12.49 -3.33
N GLU A 160 -3.79 13.29 -2.52
CA GLU A 160 -3.81 14.75 -2.63
C GLU A 160 -2.47 15.42 -2.27
N ILE A 161 -1.68 14.77 -1.41
CA ILE A 161 -0.46 15.35 -0.83
C ILE A 161 0.82 14.55 -1.14
N LEU A 162 0.70 13.34 -1.67
CA LEU A 162 1.86 12.51 -1.99
C LEU A 162 2.23 12.66 -3.47
N ASP A 163 3.01 13.70 -3.80
CA ASP A 163 3.42 13.99 -5.17
C ASP A 163 4.34 12.93 -5.75
N TYR A 164 5.16 12.31 -4.91
CA TYR A 164 6.15 11.28 -5.31
C TYR A 164 5.63 9.84 -5.25
N ALA A 165 4.37 9.62 -4.84
CA ALA A 165 3.76 8.30 -4.96
C ALA A 165 3.24 8.07 -6.39
N ILE A 166 3.40 6.85 -6.90
CA ILE A 166 2.75 6.46 -8.16
C ILE A 166 1.26 6.25 -7.86
N LYS A 167 0.41 6.89 -8.65
CA LYS A 167 -1.05 6.87 -8.47
C LYS A 167 -1.69 6.09 -9.61
N VAL A 168 -2.51 5.10 -9.25
CA VAL A 168 -3.25 4.26 -10.21
C VAL A 168 -4.71 4.16 -9.77
N ASP A 169 -5.61 3.84 -10.69
CA ASP A 169 -6.95 3.42 -10.28
C ASP A 169 -6.89 2.02 -9.65
N TYR A 170 -7.61 1.79 -8.53
CA TYR A 170 -7.53 0.52 -7.81
C TYR A 170 -7.94 -0.68 -8.67
N TRP A 171 -8.82 -0.48 -9.67
CA TRP A 171 -9.27 -1.52 -10.60
C TRP A 171 -8.32 -1.74 -11.79
N ASP A 172 -7.39 -0.82 -12.04
CA ASP A 172 -6.43 -0.94 -13.15
C ASP A 172 -5.25 -1.82 -12.71
N ILE A 173 -5.50 -3.13 -12.79
CA ILE A 173 -4.52 -4.15 -12.41
C ILE A 173 -3.28 -4.09 -13.29
N ASP A 174 -3.43 -3.74 -14.58
CA ASP A 174 -2.32 -3.64 -15.52
C ASP A 174 -1.40 -2.47 -15.15
N ALA A 175 -1.96 -1.27 -14.93
CA ALA A 175 -1.18 -0.12 -14.50
C ALA A 175 -0.49 -0.37 -13.14
N MET A 176 -1.17 -1.05 -12.22
CA MET A 176 -0.59 -1.42 -10.93
C MET A 176 0.58 -2.40 -11.09
N ALA A 177 0.42 -3.44 -11.91
CA ALA A 177 1.47 -4.41 -12.19
C ALA A 177 2.67 -3.77 -12.91
N ASP A 178 2.42 -2.87 -13.86
CA ASP A 178 3.45 -2.12 -14.56
C ASP A 178 4.24 -1.21 -13.61
N ALA A 179 3.56 -0.51 -12.71
CA ALA A 179 4.19 0.32 -11.69
C ALA A 179 5.06 -0.51 -10.73
N ILE A 180 4.56 -1.65 -10.25
CA ILE A 180 5.33 -2.58 -9.42
C ILE A 180 6.57 -3.05 -10.18
N TYR A 181 6.38 -3.54 -11.42
CA TYR A 181 7.48 -4.06 -12.24
C TYR A 181 8.54 -2.99 -12.49
N ALA A 182 8.15 -1.77 -12.80
CA ALA A 182 9.06 -0.66 -13.02
C ALA A 182 9.90 -0.36 -11.78
N LEU A 183 9.27 -0.23 -10.60
CA LEU A 183 9.96 0.06 -9.35
C LEU A 183 10.93 -1.05 -8.93
N ILE A 184 10.60 -2.33 -9.11
CA ILE A 184 11.52 -3.42 -8.75
C ILE A 184 12.66 -3.62 -9.75
N THR A 185 12.50 -3.14 -11.00
CA THR A 185 13.47 -3.34 -12.10
C THR A 185 14.42 -2.18 -12.24
N TYR A 186 13.95 -0.94 -12.05
CA TYR A 186 14.70 0.30 -12.26
C TYR A 186 14.91 1.05 -10.93
N PRO A 187 16.00 0.75 -10.18
CA PRO A 187 16.24 1.36 -8.86
C PRO A 187 16.35 2.90 -8.91
N GLU A 188 16.73 3.48 -10.03
CA GLU A 188 16.77 4.92 -10.25
C GLU A 188 15.40 5.60 -10.10
N MET A 189 14.31 4.86 -10.27
CA MET A 189 12.96 5.36 -10.03
C MET A 189 12.61 5.51 -8.53
N HIS A 190 13.48 5.04 -7.63
CA HIS A 190 13.34 5.25 -6.19
C HIS A 190 13.91 6.60 -5.73
N ALA A 191 14.62 7.33 -6.60
CA ALA A 191 15.37 8.54 -6.26
C ALA A 191 14.54 9.84 -6.41
N PHE A 192 13.26 9.79 -6.02
CA PHE A 192 12.39 10.97 -6.02
C PHE A 192 12.11 11.48 -4.62
#